data_89e45d9b5e4cea8f33135a7d03260c37
#
_entry.id   89e45d9b5e4cea8f33135a7d03260c37
#
_cell.length_a   1.000
_cell.length_b   1.000
_cell.length_c   1.000
_cell.angle_alpha   90.00
_cell.angle_beta   90.00
_cell.angle_gamma   90.00
#
_symmetry.space_group_name_H-M   'P 1'
#
loop_
_entity.id
_entity.type
_entity.pdbx_description
1 polymer ?
#
loop_
_entity_poly.entity_id
_entity_poly.type
_entity_poly.pdbx_seq_one_letter_code
_entity_poly.pdbx_strand_id
1 'polypeptide(L)'
;MYIGSVDKVTSAKLQKRYGRKVKEQARVRRALDFSDQQCSASDFRSDESSDIDCECETDGESTEMANDMNFVSGSGASTSSQGAACSKQMRRKLPKLAKLCDRFGVSDRAGASIATAVLEDCGVVSQTESGDVIDRYKLRRERKLARERSSDTIALVEALYFDGQKDKTLKLEKKGSRWFRKTASEEHVTLMCEPGGKFLTHVTPDSSTARGITDSICKYYDEIELDMSKTLGIGCDGTATNTGATGGIICLLEKKLGKPLQWLPCQLHANELPLRHIMKHLDGPTTGPQGFAGVIGSALTRCEYMPVCPFNSISSELQQELTIQDLSTDQRYLYEISKSVSSGFCPEELARRNPGKMAHSRWLTTANRVLRLYISTSNPTPNLQMLASFIVRVYAPVWFAIKSKPSCKDGARHLWLTVHLSRSLPPEVRSVIDPVIQRNAYFCHPENLLLAMIADEREHVRQLGLRRILKAKQQHKTDIRKFVIPTINFDAGDYIDIINWTDVDVTVPPLLSQVPVDEISRHVFEGNDALLPFLHVPCHTQAVERHVKLVTEASQSVCGKRARNGFIKNRIASRQQMAAFNNKRDYCFN
;
A
#
# COMPACT_ATOMS: atom_id res chain seq x y z
N MET A 1 -27.85 -13.99 37.14
CA MET A 1 -28.80 -12.95 37.59
C MET A 1 -28.83 -11.86 36.50
N TYR A 2 -29.96 -11.65 35.82
CA TYR A 2 -30.05 -10.66 34.76
C TYR A 2 -30.37 -9.29 35.34
N ILE A 3 -29.55 -8.31 35.10
CA ILE A 3 -29.69 -6.97 35.65
C ILE A 3 -30.27 -6.06 34.55
N GLY A 4 -31.61 -6.10 34.39
CA GLY A 4 -32.36 -5.16 33.57
C GLY A 4 -32.74 -5.62 32.15
N SER A 5 -33.55 -4.81 31.45
CA SER A 5 -34.11 -5.10 30.12
C SER A 5 -33.05 -5.10 29.00
N VAL A 6 -31.96 -4.37 29.17
CA VAL A 6 -30.83 -4.29 28.22
C VAL A 6 -30.11 -5.64 28.13
N ASP A 7 -29.93 -6.35 29.25
CA ASP A 7 -29.25 -7.65 29.28
C ASP A 7 -30.06 -8.76 28.60
N LYS A 8 -31.40 -8.68 28.67
CA LYS A 8 -32.27 -9.62 27.95
C LYS A 8 -32.18 -9.47 26.44
N VAL A 9 -32.11 -8.24 25.95
CA VAL A 9 -31.96 -7.96 24.51
C VAL A 9 -30.60 -8.39 24.00
N THR A 10 -29.55 -8.09 24.77
CA THR A 10 -28.16 -8.51 24.45
C THR A 10 -28.02 -10.02 24.46
N SER A 11 -28.57 -10.69 25.47
CA SER A 11 -28.57 -12.16 25.57
C SER A 11 -29.33 -12.82 24.41
N ALA A 12 -30.50 -12.28 24.02
CA ALA A 12 -31.25 -12.78 22.86
C ALA A 12 -30.50 -12.56 21.53
N LYS A 13 -29.79 -11.43 21.37
CA LYS A 13 -28.94 -11.17 20.21
C LYS A 13 -27.76 -12.17 20.14
N LEU A 14 -27.11 -12.44 21.26
CA LEU A 14 -26.00 -13.41 21.35
C LEU A 14 -26.47 -14.84 21.07
N GLN A 15 -27.62 -15.27 21.60
CA GLN A 15 -28.20 -16.58 21.29
C GLN A 15 -28.56 -16.71 19.81
N LYS A 16 -29.10 -15.66 19.18
CA LYS A 16 -29.42 -15.65 17.76
C LYS A 16 -28.16 -15.70 16.88
N ARG A 17 -27.09 -15.05 17.30
CA ARG A 17 -25.76 -15.08 16.65
C ARG A 17 -25.14 -16.48 16.77
N TYR A 18 -25.17 -17.07 17.96
CA TYR A 18 -24.70 -18.44 18.20
C TYR A 18 -25.47 -19.48 17.36
N GLY A 19 -26.80 -19.38 17.34
CA GLY A 19 -27.65 -20.27 16.52
C GLY A 19 -27.38 -20.16 15.01
N ARG A 20 -27.02 -18.98 14.50
CA ARG A 20 -26.58 -18.79 13.10
C ARG A 20 -25.24 -19.45 12.84
N LYS A 21 -24.27 -19.33 13.77
CA LYS A 21 -22.94 -19.93 13.66
C LYS A 21 -23.01 -21.46 13.67
N VAL A 22 -23.84 -22.03 14.51
CA VAL A 22 -24.09 -23.48 14.57
C VAL A 22 -24.75 -24.00 13.29
N LYS A 23 -25.72 -23.26 12.73
CA LYS A 23 -26.35 -23.61 11.45
C LYS A 23 -25.39 -23.54 10.27
N GLU A 24 -24.51 -22.55 10.26
CA GLU A 24 -23.46 -22.42 9.23
C GLU A 24 -22.44 -23.55 9.31
N GLN A 25 -21.99 -23.90 10.53
CA GLN A 25 -21.10 -25.03 10.74
C GLN A 25 -21.72 -26.37 10.33
N ALA A 26 -23.02 -26.57 10.59
CA ALA A 26 -23.76 -27.75 10.15
C ALA A 26 -23.93 -27.80 8.62
N ARG A 27 -24.06 -26.63 7.96
CA ARG A 27 -24.12 -26.52 6.50
C ARG A 27 -22.76 -26.84 5.86
N VAL A 28 -21.66 -26.35 6.45
CA VAL A 28 -20.30 -26.66 6.01
C VAL A 28 -20.01 -28.16 6.19
N ARG A 29 -20.38 -28.77 7.32
CA ARG A 29 -20.25 -30.22 7.51
C ARG A 29 -21.01 -31.03 6.46
N ARG A 30 -22.27 -30.67 6.18
CA ARG A 30 -23.05 -31.37 5.12
C ARG A 30 -22.44 -31.17 3.73
N ALA A 31 -21.81 -30.03 3.46
CA ALA A 31 -21.13 -29.80 2.18
C ALA A 31 -19.85 -30.65 2.06
N LEU A 32 -19.14 -30.87 3.17
CA LEU A 32 -17.97 -31.78 3.23
C LEU A 32 -18.37 -33.25 3.09
N ASP A 33 -19.45 -33.68 3.73
CA ASP A 33 -19.99 -35.05 3.62
C ASP A 33 -20.52 -35.36 2.20
N PHE A 34 -20.89 -34.34 1.41
CA PHE A 34 -21.31 -34.49 0.01
C PHE A 34 -20.12 -34.54 -0.97
N SER A 35 -18.95 -33.98 -0.60
CA SER A 35 -17.75 -34.00 -1.44
C SER A 35 -17.00 -35.33 -1.43
N ASP A 36 -17.18 -36.15 -0.39
CA ASP A 36 -16.57 -37.48 -0.31
C ASP A 36 -17.24 -38.54 -1.19
N GLN A 37 -18.37 -38.24 -1.83
CA GLN A 37 -19.08 -39.17 -2.71
C GLN A 37 -18.91 -38.91 -4.21
N GLN A 38 -18.19 -37.90 -4.64
CA GLN A 38 -17.90 -37.63 -6.05
C GLN A 38 -16.46 -37.17 -6.28
N CYS A 39 -15.53 -38.11 -6.26
CA CYS A 39 -14.21 -37.91 -6.88
C CYS A 39 -14.24 -38.45 -8.29
N SER A 40 -14.40 -37.63 -9.29
CA SER A 40 -13.77 -37.79 -10.63
C SER A 40 -13.82 -36.51 -11.42
N ALA A 41 -12.62 -36.03 -11.76
CA ALA A 41 -12.19 -35.24 -12.91
C ALA A 41 -12.65 -33.78 -13.09
N SER A 42 -11.61 -32.98 -13.23
CA SER A 42 -11.43 -31.75 -14.05
C SER A 42 -12.07 -30.44 -13.56
N ASP A 43 -11.24 -29.52 -13.28
CA ASP A 43 -10.94 -28.20 -13.86
C ASP A 43 -10.49 -27.16 -12.84
N PHE A 44 -9.25 -26.80 -13.01
CA PHE A 44 -8.60 -25.66 -12.34
C PHE A 44 -9.27 -24.36 -12.76
N ARG A 45 -9.87 -23.65 -11.81
CA ARG A 45 -10.05 -22.20 -11.87
C ARG A 45 -9.66 -21.57 -10.54
N SER A 46 -8.64 -20.74 -10.61
CA SER A 46 -8.11 -19.92 -9.54
C SER A 46 -9.07 -18.78 -9.21
N ASP A 47 -9.73 -18.84 -8.06
CA ASP A 47 -10.40 -17.70 -7.45
C ASP A 47 -9.62 -17.27 -6.20
N GLU A 48 -8.76 -16.27 -6.37
CA GLU A 48 -8.16 -15.53 -5.26
C GLU A 48 -9.17 -14.51 -4.71
N SER A 49 -9.89 -14.86 -3.67
CA SER A 49 -10.64 -13.89 -2.87
C SER A 49 -9.98 -13.71 -1.52
N SER A 50 -9.40 -12.55 -1.30
CA SER A 50 -8.87 -12.12 -0.01
C SER A 50 -10.00 -11.64 0.89
N ASP A 51 -10.47 -12.48 1.79
CA ASP A 51 -11.37 -12.06 2.85
C ASP A 51 -10.57 -11.42 3.99
N ILE A 52 -10.65 -10.10 4.09
CA ILE A 52 -10.23 -9.35 5.27
C ILE A 52 -11.49 -9.15 6.11
N ASP A 53 -11.63 -9.94 7.17
CA ASP A 53 -12.60 -9.67 8.20
C ASP A 53 -12.20 -8.41 8.97
N CYS A 54 -12.78 -7.29 8.57
CA CYS A 54 -12.85 -6.09 9.39
C CYS A 54 -14.17 -6.18 10.14
N GLU A 55 -14.13 -6.55 11.40
CA GLU A 55 -15.30 -6.47 12.29
C GLU A 55 -15.67 -4.99 12.46
N CYS A 56 -16.55 -4.50 11.60
CA CYS A 56 -17.32 -3.31 11.84
C CYS A 56 -18.70 -3.77 12.33
N GLU A 57 -18.97 -3.54 13.59
CA GLU A 57 -20.31 -3.62 14.11
C GLU A 57 -21.19 -2.61 13.38
N THR A 58 -21.96 -3.09 12.42
CA THR A 58 -23.06 -2.31 11.85
C THR A 58 -24.30 -2.63 12.66
N ASP A 59 -24.64 -1.72 13.58
CA ASP A 59 -25.97 -1.67 14.14
C ASP A 59 -26.97 -1.46 13.00
N GLY A 60 -27.71 -2.52 12.73
CA GLY A 60 -28.84 -2.47 11.81
C GLY A 60 -29.99 -1.68 12.41
N GLU A 61 -30.11 -0.43 12.09
CA GLU A 61 -31.38 0.29 12.12
C GLU A 61 -31.79 0.62 10.68
N SER A 62 -32.68 -0.22 10.19
CA SER A 62 -33.58 0.12 9.10
C SER A 62 -34.55 1.17 9.60
N THR A 63 -34.40 2.41 9.19
CA THR A 63 -35.55 3.35 9.07
C THR A 63 -35.12 4.59 8.28
N GLU A 64 -35.92 4.85 7.25
CA GLU A 64 -36.19 6.16 6.66
C GLU A 64 -35.02 7.00 6.14
N MET A 65 -34.57 6.65 4.93
CA MET A 65 -34.00 7.61 3.99
C MET A 65 -34.79 7.59 2.67
N ALA A 66 -36.06 7.86 2.77
CA ALA A 66 -36.88 8.35 1.67
C ALA A 66 -37.13 9.83 1.95
N ASN A 67 -36.89 10.69 0.95
CA ASN A 67 -37.10 12.13 0.90
C ASN A 67 -35.96 13.04 1.38
N ASP A 68 -34.95 13.18 0.50
CA ASP A 68 -34.25 14.47 0.31
C ASP A 68 -33.57 14.50 -1.06
N MET A 69 -34.35 14.27 -2.09
CA MET A 69 -33.97 14.57 -3.46
C MET A 69 -35.08 15.41 -4.10
N ASN A 70 -35.17 16.67 -3.70
CA ASN A 70 -35.77 17.74 -4.50
C ASN A 70 -35.43 19.09 -3.88
N PHE A 71 -34.40 19.72 -4.37
CA PHE A 71 -34.29 21.18 -4.28
C PHE A 71 -34.04 21.71 -5.69
N VAL A 72 -35.16 21.93 -6.37
CA VAL A 72 -35.20 22.75 -7.58
C VAL A 72 -35.47 24.18 -7.11
N SER A 73 -34.65 25.10 -7.55
CA SER A 73 -34.83 26.53 -7.39
C SER A 73 -36.19 27.00 -7.96
N GLY A 74 -37.03 27.52 -7.11
CA GLY A 74 -38.24 28.24 -7.48
C GLY A 74 -38.26 29.60 -6.79
N SER A 75 -38.12 30.64 -7.59
CA SER A 75 -38.40 32.04 -7.22
C SER A 75 -39.89 32.25 -6.94
N GLY A 76 -40.21 32.84 -5.80
CA GLY A 76 -41.62 33.21 -5.52
C GLY A 76 -41.77 33.96 -4.20
N ALA A 77 -42.26 35.15 -4.28
CA ALA A 77 -42.34 36.28 -3.36
C ALA A 77 -43.02 36.04 -2.00
N SER A 78 -42.48 36.76 -1.03
CA SER A 78 -43.11 37.50 0.11
C SER A 78 -44.31 36.92 0.86
N THR A 79 -44.07 36.64 2.16
CA THR A 79 -44.82 37.33 3.25
C THR A 79 -44.07 37.16 4.59
N SER A 80 -44.05 38.24 5.28
CA SER A 80 -43.66 38.65 6.60
C SER A 80 -43.56 37.63 7.74
N SER A 81 -42.53 37.90 8.53
CA SER A 81 -42.43 37.89 9.97
C SER A 81 -41.83 36.66 10.67
N GLN A 82 -40.95 37.04 11.52
CA GLN A 82 -40.20 36.37 12.55
C GLN A 82 -38.84 35.82 12.07
N GLY A 83 -37.81 36.68 12.25
CA GLY A 83 -36.42 36.28 12.15
C GLY A 83 -36.15 35.11 13.06
N ALA A 84 -36.03 33.92 12.45
CA ALA A 84 -35.45 32.76 13.09
C ALA A 84 -34.02 33.15 13.47
N ALA A 85 -33.76 33.33 14.75
CA ALA A 85 -32.42 33.51 15.29
C ALA A 85 -31.57 32.34 14.78
N CYS A 86 -30.65 32.63 13.86
CA CYS A 86 -29.69 31.65 13.37
C CYS A 86 -28.98 31.06 14.59
N SER A 87 -29.23 29.81 14.93
CA SER A 87 -28.74 29.21 16.16
C SER A 87 -27.23 29.40 16.27
N LYS A 88 -26.70 29.70 17.44
CA LYS A 88 -25.25 29.82 17.71
C LYS A 88 -24.46 28.63 17.15
N GLN A 89 -25.06 27.44 17.16
CA GLN A 89 -24.55 26.20 16.61
C GLN A 89 -24.17 26.29 15.12
N MET A 90 -24.93 27.00 14.30
CA MET A 90 -24.64 27.16 12.88
C MET A 90 -23.39 28.00 12.61
N ARG A 91 -22.96 28.83 13.54
CA ARG A 91 -21.77 29.71 13.40
C ARG A 91 -20.46 29.03 13.75
N ARG A 92 -20.47 27.97 14.55
CA ARG A 92 -19.26 27.26 14.94
C ARG A 92 -18.73 26.37 13.79
N LYS A 93 -17.49 26.57 13.40
CA LYS A 93 -16.77 25.72 12.44
C LYS A 93 -16.04 24.61 13.23
N LEU A 94 -16.12 23.38 12.78
CA LEU A 94 -15.54 22.20 13.44
C LEU A 94 -14.60 21.41 12.51
N PRO A 95 -13.61 22.07 11.86
CA PRO A 95 -12.79 21.42 10.85
C PRO A 95 -11.89 20.31 11.43
N LYS A 96 -11.38 20.48 12.66
CA LYS A 96 -10.53 19.47 13.32
C LYS A 96 -11.37 18.23 13.69
N LEU A 97 -12.54 18.42 14.29
CA LEU A 97 -13.47 17.32 14.61
C LEU A 97 -13.88 16.55 13.34
N ALA A 98 -14.25 17.27 12.28
CA ALA A 98 -14.62 16.67 11.01
C ALA A 98 -13.51 15.79 10.42
N LYS A 99 -12.25 16.29 10.42
CA LYS A 99 -11.08 15.53 9.95
C LYS A 99 -10.79 14.30 10.82
N LEU A 100 -10.90 14.43 12.15
CA LEU A 100 -10.69 13.30 13.08
C LEU A 100 -11.75 12.22 12.92
N CYS A 101 -13.03 12.61 12.75
CA CYS A 101 -14.10 11.65 12.47
C CYS A 101 -13.84 10.88 11.17
N ASP A 102 -13.34 11.56 10.11
CA ASP A 102 -12.94 10.89 8.87
C ASP A 102 -11.73 9.99 9.06
N ARG A 103 -10.74 10.43 9.86
CA ARG A 103 -9.51 9.64 10.13
C ARG A 103 -9.80 8.31 10.82
N PHE A 104 -10.65 8.36 11.85
CA PHE A 104 -10.90 7.21 12.72
C PHE A 104 -12.19 6.44 12.37
N GLY A 105 -12.87 6.82 11.27
CA GLY A 105 -14.11 6.16 10.86
C GLY A 105 -15.27 6.36 11.86
N VAL A 106 -15.24 7.45 12.64
CA VAL A 106 -16.28 7.74 13.62
C VAL A 106 -17.56 8.19 12.92
N SER A 107 -18.70 7.57 13.25
CA SER A 107 -19.99 7.95 12.66
C SER A 107 -20.37 9.39 13.03
N ASP A 108 -21.22 10.03 12.21
CA ASP A 108 -21.70 11.39 12.51
C ASP A 108 -22.43 11.47 13.87
N ARG A 109 -23.17 10.40 14.23
CA ARG A 109 -23.89 10.31 15.50
C ARG A 109 -22.91 10.19 16.68
N ALA A 110 -21.97 9.25 16.61
CA ALA A 110 -20.99 9.05 17.67
C ALA A 110 -20.07 10.27 17.83
N GLY A 111 -19.57 10.85 16.74
CA GLY A 111 -18.74 12.05 16.78
C GLY A 111 -19.44 13.27 17.35
N ALA A 112 -20.72 13.45 17.03
CA ALA A 112 -21.55 14.52 17.60
C ALA A 112 -21.77 14.32 19.11
N SER A 113 -22.12 13.10 19.53
CA SER A 113 -22.33 12.78 20.95
C SER A 113 -21.05 12.95 21.78
N ILE A 114 -19.90 12.46 21.30
CA ILE A 114 -18.60 12.61 22.00
C ILE A 114 -18.25 14.10 22.12
N ALA A 115 -18.39 14.86 21.02
CA ALA A 115 -18.04 16.27 21.04
C ALA A 115 -18.97 17.09 21.96
N THR A 116 -20.26 16.77 22.02
CA THR A 116 -21.19 17.40 22.94
C THR A 116 -20.85 17.07 24.39
N ALA A 117 -20.60 15.80 24.72
CA ALA A 117 -20.22 15.41 26.07
C ALA A 117 -18.95 16.14 26.57
N VAL A 118 -17.93 16.26 25.69
CA VAL A 118 -16.72 17.05 26.04
C VAL A 118 -17.04 18.51 26.30
N LEU A 119 -17.96 19.11 25.54
CA LEU A 119 -18.39 20.50 25.77
C LEU A 119 -19.20 20.67 27.06
N GLU A 120 -19.99 19.65 27.45
CA GLU A 120 -20.69 19.57 28.73
C GLU A 120 -19.70 19.47 29.89
N ASP A 121 -18.73 18.55 29.82
CA ASP A 121 -17.70 18.39 30.85
C ASP A 121 -16.84 19.65 31.00
N CYS A 122 -16.62 20.40 29.91
CA CYS A 122 -15.92 21.69 29.93
C CYS A 122 -16.79 22.88 30.36
N GLY A 123 -18.06 22.68 30.69
CA GLY A 123 -19.01 23.74 31.08
C GLY A 123 -19.38 24.72 29.97
N VAL A 124 -19.14 24.36 28.69
CA VAL A 124 -19.48 25.17 27.50
C VAL A 124 -20.95 25.02 27.13
N VAL A 125 -21.50 23.84 27.38
CA VAL A 125 -22.90 23.48 27.14
C VAL A 125 -23.56 23.21 28.50
N SER A 126 -24.72 23.81 28.75
CA SER A 126 -25.51 23.56 29.93
C SER A 126 -26.96 23.25 29.52
N GLN A 127 -27.75 22.75 30.47
CA GLN A 127 -29.18 22.47 30.25
C GLN A 127 -29.99 23.75 29.86
N THR A 128 -29.48 24.93 30.23
CA THR A 128 -30.09 26.23 29.91
C THR A 128 -29.62 26.80 28.57
N GLU A 129 -28.44 26.36 28.05
CA GLU A 129 -27.87 26.83 26.80
C GLU A 129 -27.63 25.68 25.82
N SER A 130 -28.70 25.18 25.21
CA SER A 130 -28.63 24.10 24.21
C SER A 130 -28.11 24.54 22.83
N GLY A 131 -27.90 25.84 22.62
CA GLY A 131 -27.47 26.38 21.30
C GLY A 131 -26.09 25.94 20.84
N ASP A 132 -25.25 25.42 21.73
CA ASP A 132 -23.90 24.96 21.43
C ASP A 132 -23.77 23.43 21.32
N VAL A 133 -24.85 22.70 21.49
CA VAL A 133 -24.94 21.24 21.27
C VAL A 133 -24.58 20.89 19.82
N ILE A 134 -23.67 19.94 19.63
CA ILE A 134 -23.28 19.48 18.30
C ILE A 134 -24.16 18.30 17.90
N ASP A 135 -25.08 18.53 16.96
CA ASP A 135 -25.89 17.47 16.38
C ASP A 135 -25.23 16.76 15.19
N ARG A 136 -25.79 15.60 14.82
CA ARG A 136 -25.29 14.80 13.69
C ARG A 136 -25.32 15.56 12.36
N TYR A 137 -26.28 16.46 12.15
CA TYR A 137 -26.42 17.21 10.90
C TYR A 137 -25.37 18.32 10.80
N LYS A 138 -25.06 18.97 11.92
CA LYS A 138 -23.95 19.94 11.99
C LYS A 138 -22.64 19.27 11.65
N LEU A 139 -22.32 18.13 12.29
CA LEU A 139 -21.09 17.39 12.02
C LEU A 139 -21.03 16.91 10.57
N ARG A 140 -22.14 16.40 10.01
CA ARG A 140 -22.22 15.99 8.60
C ARG A 140 -21.93 17.16 7.65
N ARG A 141 -22.48 18.34 7.90
CA ARG A 141 -22.20 19.56 7.11
C ARG A 141 -20.72 19.94 7.19
N GLU A 142 -20.14 19.94 8.39
CA GLU A 142 -18.72 20.26 8.57
C GLU A 142 -17.80 19.24 7.86
N ARG A 143 -18.14 17.94 7.91
CA ARG A 143 -17.40 16.90 7.16
C ARG A 143 -17.50 17.12 5.65
N LYS A 144 -18.69 17.44 5.15
CA LYS A 144 -18.89 17.78 3.73
C LYS A 144 -18.01 18.97 3.31
N LEU A 145 -18.06 20.06 4.08
CA LEU A 145 -17.23 21.25 3.82
C LEU A 145 -15.73 20.97 3.92
N ALA A 146 -15.29 20.18 4.91
CA ALA A 146 -13.89 19.80 5.06
C ALA A 146 -13.40 18.97 3.86
N ARG A 147 -14.23 18.05 3.35
CA ARG A 147 -13.93 17.23 2.17
C ARG A 147 -13.87 18.07 0.88
N GLU A 148 -14.75 19.06 0.75
CA GLU A 148 -14.76 19.96 -0.40
C GLU A 148 -13.55 20.90 -0.43
N ARG A 149 -13.08 21.37 0.73
CA ARG A 149 -11.90 22.24 0.86
C ARG A 149 -10.57 21.50 0.63
N SER A 150 -10.54 20.19 0.76
CA SER A 150 -9.34 19.37 0.53
C SER A 150 -9.04 19.15 -0.96
N SER A 151 -9.59 19.98 -1.85
CA SER A 151 -9.40 19.87 -3.30
C SER A 151 -8.17 20.67 -3.74
N ASP A 152 -6.96 20.18 -3.46
CA ASP A 152 -5.75 20.73 -4.07
C ASP A 152 -5.75 20.41 -5.56
N THR A 153 -5.63 21.44 -6.40
CA THR A 153 -5.47 21.28 -7.84
C THR A 153 -4.03 20.91 -8.12
N ILE A 154 -3.79 19.69 -8.60
CA ILE A 154 -2.47 19.25 -9.04
C ILE A 154 -2.34 19.70 -10.51
N ALA A 155 -1.37 20.57 -10.78
CA ALA A 155 -1.16 21.12 -12.11
C ALA A 155 -0.25 20.25 -13.00
N LEU A 156 0.58 19.40 -12.38
CA LEU A 156 1.57 18.59 -13.08
C LEU A 156 1.74 17.23 -12.38
N VAL A 157 1.85 16.16 -13.17
CA VAL A 157 2.21 14.81 -12.72
C VAL A 157 3.46 14.35 -13.46
N GLU A 158 4.61 14.52 -12.81
CA GLU A 158 5.91 14.14 -13.39
C GLU A 158 6.14 12.63 -13.33
N ALA A 159 5.71 11.98 -12.23
CA ALA A 159 5.69 10.54 -12.14
C ALA A 159 4.36 10.05 -11.54
N LEU A 160 3.74 9.08 -12.22
CA LEU A 160 2.48 8.47 -11.80
C LEU A 160 2.75 7.16 -11.08
N TYR A 161 2.28 7.06 -9.84
CA TYR A 161 2.30 5.81 -9.08
C TYR A 161 0.89 5.28 -8.91
N PHE A 162 0.71 3.98 -9.10
CA PHE A 162 -0.59 3.35 -8.93
C PHE A 162 -0.50 1.98 -8.27
N ASP A 163 -1.58 1.64 -7.56
CA ASP A 163 -1.81 0.31 -6.98
C ASP A 163 -3.31 0.03 -6.98
N GLY A 164 -3.68 -1.24 -7.16
CA GLY A 164 -5.06 -1.69 -7.26
C GLY A 164 -5.41 -2.74 -6.21
N GLN A 165 -6.66 -2.72 -5.76
CA GLN A 165 -7.21 -3.71 -4.84
C GLN A 165 -8.67 -3.99 -5.17
N LYS A 166 -9.09 -5.25 -5.01
CA LYS A 166 -10.50 -5.63 -5.06
C LYS A 166 -11.08 -5.57 -3.65
N ASP A 167 -12.12 -4.76 -3.49
CA ASP A 167 -12.81 -4.59 -2.22
C ASP A 167 -14.32 -4.84 -2.35
N LYS A 168 -14.93 -5.27 -1.25
CA LYS A 168 -16.38 -5.36 -1.14
C LYS A 168 -16.94 -3.95 -0.88
N THR A 169 -17.66 -3.38 -1.85
CA THR A 169 -18.29 -2.08 -1.76
C THR A 169 -19.81 -2.17 -1.81
N LEU A 170 -20.48 -1.17 -1.27
CA LEU A 170 -21.94 -1.07 -1.36
C LEU A 170 -22.31 -0.43 -2.70
N LYS A 171 -23.08 -1.14 -3.53
CA LYS A 171 -23.71 -0.61 -4.74
C LYS A 171 -25.21 -0.44 -4.56
N LEU A 172 -25.78 0.54 -5.27
CA LEU A 172 -27.22 0.71 -5.37
C LEU A 172 -27.71 -0.04 -6.62
N GLU A 173 -28.61 -0.99 -6.43
CA GLU A 173 -29.25 -1.76 -7.49
C GLU A 173 -30.75 -1.38 -7.53
N LYS A 174 -31.23 -0.96 -8.70
CA LYS A 174 -32.65 -0.65 -8.90
C LYS A 174 -33.40 -1.92 -9.27
N LYS A 175 -34.41 -2.29 -8.48
CA LYS A 175 -35.34 -3.39 -8.80
C LYS A 175 -36.77 -2.83 -8.83
N GLY A 176 -37.33 -2.74 -10.02
CA GLY A 176 -38.59 -2.03 -10.25
C GLY A 176 -38.46 -0.54 -9.91
N SER A 177 -39.32 -0.02 -9.04
CA SER A 177 -39.29 1.38 -8.56
C SER A 177 -38.40 1.61 -7.34
N ARG A 178 -37.84 0.56 -6.74
CA ARG A 178 -37.08 0.66 -5.47
C ARG A 178 -35.59 0.46 -5.65
N TRP A 179 -34.78 1.16 -4.84
CA TRP A 179 -33.34 1.02 -4.79
C TRP A 179 -32.94 0.15 -3.59
N PHE A 180 -32.08 -0.83 -3.86
CA PHE A 180 -31.53 -1.75 -2.85
C PHE A 180 -30.03 -1.58 -2.75
N ARG A 181 -29.51 -1.63 -1.53
CA ARG A 181 -28.07 -1.71 -1.29
C ARG A 181 -27.62 -3.14 -1.41
N LYS A 182 -26.63 -3.38 -2.25
CA LYS A 182 -26.02 -4.71 -2.46
C LYS A 182 -24.51 -4.59 -2.33
N THR A 183 -23.91 -5.52 -1.62
CA THR A 183 -22.45 -5.67 -1.62
C THR A 183 -21.99 -6.25 -2.93
N ALA A 184 -21.05 -5.60 -3.59
CA ALA A 184 -20.40 -6.06 -4.80
C ALA A 184 -18.88 -5.97 -4.66
N SER A 185 -18.15 -6.89 -5.29
CA SER A 185 -16.71 -6.76 -5.42
C SER A 185 -16.42 -5.73 -6.51
N GLU A 186 -15.60 -4.73 -6.19
CA GLU A 186 -15.25 -3.63 -7.09
C GLU A 186 -13.74 -3.47 -7.09
N GLU A 187 -13.15 -3.33 -8.27
CA GLU A 187 -11.73 -3.03 -8.39
C GLU A 187 -11.48 -1.55 -8.22
N HIS A 188 -10.50 -1.23 -7.42
CA HIS A 188 -10.10 0.14 -7.11
C HIS A 188 -8.65 0.32 -7.47
N VAL A 189 -8.34 1.35 -8.25
CA VAL A 189 -6.96 1.73 -8.54
C VAL A 189 -6.73 3.15 -8.04
N THR A 190 -5.82 3.26 -7.09
CA THR A 190 -5.39 4.54 -6.53
C THR A 190 -4.29 5.13 -7.39
N LEU A 191 -4.39 6.41 -7.73
CA LEU A 191 -3.40 7.16 -8.48
C LEU A 191 -2.75 8.20 -7.57
N MET A 192 -1.42 8.27 -7.63
CA MET A 192 -0.61 9.22 -6.87
C MET A 192 0.41 9.91 -7.75
N CYS A 193 0.72 11.15 -7.43
CA CYS A 193 1.81 11.92 -8.04
C CYS A 193 3.05 11.81 -7.13
N GLU A 194 4.19 11.47 -7.72
CA GLU A 194 5.50 11.55 -7.11
C GLU A 194 6.38 12.58 -7.88
N PRO A 195 7.33 13.22 -7.22
CA PRO A 195 7.69 13.10 -5.82
C PRO A 195 6.68 13.77 -4.86
N GLY A 196 6.71 13.30 -3.62
CA GLY A 196 5.93 13.89 -2.52
C GLY A 196 4.67 13.12 -2.13
N GLY A 197 4.38 11.99 -2.77
CA GLY A 197 3.30 11.08 -2.35
C GLY A 197 1.90 11.72 -2.37
N LYS A 198 1.60 12.60 -3.35
CA LYS A 198 0.34 13.33 -3.41
C LYS A 198 -0.76 12.47 -4.02
N PHE A 199 -1.84 12.26 -3.28
CA PHE A 199 -3.02 11.55 -3.78
C PHE A 199 -3.71 12.34 -4.89
N LEU A 200 -3.84 11.74 -6.07
CA LEU A 200 -4.57 12.29 -7.21
C LEU A 200 -6.04 11.93 -7.14
N THR A 201 -6.31 10.66 -7.30
CA THR A 201 -7.65 10.13 -7.36
C THR A 201 -7.66 8.62 -7.15
N HIS A 202 -8.84 8.11 -7.26
CA HIS A 202 -9.19 6.72 -7.23
C HIS A 202 -10.09 6.42 -8.41
N VAL A 203 -9.64 5.57 -9.30
CA VAL A 203 -10.41 5.13 -10.45
C VAL A 203 -10.99 3.74 -10.21
N THR A 204 -12.13 3.47 -10.81
CA THR A 204 -12.81 2.18 -10.76
C THR A 204 -12.91 1.67 -12.19
N PRO A 205 -11.98 0.80 -12.63
CA PRO A 205 -11.98 0.25 -13.97
C PRO A 205 -13.21 -0.62 -14.22
N ASP A 206 -13.69 -0.66 -15.43
CA ASP A 206 -14.78 -1.57 -15.84
C ASP A 206 -14.31 -3.04 -15.88
N SER A 207 -13.00 -3.27 -16.05
CA SER A 207 -12.38 -4.58 -16.00
C SER A 207 -11.00 -4.53 -15.37
N SER A 208 -10.58 -5.63 -14.70
CA SER A 208 -9.25 -5.81 -14.10
C SER A 208 -8.13 -6.05 -15.11
N THR A 209 -8.39 -5.92 -16.42
CA THR A 209 -7.38 -6.10 -17.46
C THR A 209 -6.47 -4.89 -17.55
N ALA A 210 -5.24 -5.09 -18.03
CA ALA A 210 -4.29 -4.00 -18.25
C ALA A 210 -4.90 -2.88 -19.11
N ARG A 211 -5.67 -3.22 -20.16
CA ARG A 211 -6.35 -2.26 -21.01
C ARG A 211 -7.42 -1.46 -20.24
N GLY A 212 -8.30 -2.14 -19.50
CA GLY A 212 -9.36 -1.47 -18.73
C GLY A 212 -8.81 -0.49 -17.68
N ILE A 213 -7.71 -0.87 -17.02
CA ILE A 213 -7.02 0.02 -16.07
C ILE A 213 -6.37 1.20 -16.79
N THR A 214 -5.66 0.94 -17.91
CA THR A 214 -5.04 2.00 -18.74
C THR A 214 -6.07 3.00 -19.22
N ASP A 215 -7.19 2.54 -19.77
CA ASP A 215 -8.26 3.42 -20.26
C ASP A 215 -8.87 4.27 -19.13
N SER A 216 -9.02 3.69 -17.93
CA SER A 216 -9.50 4.42 -16.75
C SER A 216 -8.51 5.48 -16.26
N ILE A 217 -7.21 5.23 -16.34
CA ILE A 217 -6.16 6.20 -16.03
C ILE A 217 -6.21 7.36 -17.04
N CYS A 218 -6.23 7.05 -18.33
CA CYS A 218 -6.27 8.08 -19.38
C CYS A 218 -7.54 8.93 -19.29
N LYS A 219 -8.71 8.29 -19.12
CA LYS A 219 -9.97 9.00 -18.93
C LYS A 219 -9.93 9.96 -17.74
N TYR A 220 -9.23 9.61 -16.67
CA TYR A 220 -9.05 10.52 -15.55
C TYR A 220 -8.25 11.76 -15.92
N TYR A 221 -7.14 11.61 -16.67
CA TYR A 221 -6.34 12.74 -17.15
C TYR A 221 -7.15 13.64 -18.07
N ASP A 222 -7.94 13.07 -18.99
CA ASP A 222 -8.82 13.82 -19.88
C ASP A 222 -9.90 14.59 -19.10
N GLU A 223 -10.53 13.97 -18.08
CA GLU A 223 -11.57 14.59 -17.24
C GLU A 223 -11.09 15.80 -16.42
N ILE A 224 -9.81 15.87 -16.09
CA ILE A 224 -9.23 16.98 -15.31
C ILE A 224 -8.34 17.89 -16.15
N GLU A 225 -8.34 17.69 -17.47
CA GLU A 225 -7.56 18.47 -18.44
C GLU A 225 -6.05 18.50 -18.11
N LEU A 226 -5.51 17.40 -17.58
CA LEU A 226 -4.11 17.28 -17.22
C LEU A 226 -3.30 16.70 -18.36
N ASP A 227 -2.21 17.38 -18.72
CA ASP A 227 -1.32 16.96 -19.79
C ASP A 227 -0.47 15.73 -19.37
N MET A 228 -0.89 14.55 -19.83
CA MET A 228 -0.17 13.30 -19.58
C MET A 228 1.19 13.23 -20.28
N SER A 229 1.42 14.05 -21.31
CA SER A 229 2.71 14.10 -22.01
C SER A 229 3.86 14.56 -21.12
N LYS A 230 3.58 15.21 -20.00
CA LYS A 230 4.55 15.64 -19.00
C LYS A 230 4.98 14.54 -18.03
N THR A 231 4.25 13.42 -18.00
CA THR A 231 4.63 12.27 -17.15
C THR A 231 5.88 11.62 -17.71
N LEU A 232 6.93 11.50 -16.89
CA LEU A 232 8.24 10.95 -17.23
C LEU A 232 8.45 9.54 -16.68
N GLY A 233 7.79 9.20 -15.55
CA GLY A 233 7.98 7.93 -14.87
C GLY A 233 6.69 7.30 -14.39
N ILE A 234 6.74 5.99 -14.19
CA ILE A 234 5.59 5.22 -13.72
C ILE A 234 6.01 4.16 -12.71
N GLY A 235 5.35 4.16 -11.54
CA GLY A 235 5.60 3.23 -10.44
C GLY A 235 4.39 2.35 -10.14
N CYS A 236 4.62 1.04 -10.02
CA CYS A 236 3.59 0.04 -9.70
C CYS A 236 4.23 -1.20 -9.09
N ASP A 237 3.43 -2.20 -8.73
CA ASP A 237 3.97 -3.52 -8.41
C ASP A 237 4.49 -4.26 -9.65
N GLY A 238 5.24 -5.34 -9.44
CA GLY A 238 5.87 -6.13 -10.51
C GLY A 238 4.94 -7.17 -11.15
N THR A 239 3.62 -7.07 -11.04
CA THR A 239 2.70 -8.03 -11.65
C THR A 239 2.72 -7.97 -13.18
N ALA A 240 2.44 -9.10 -13.83
CA ALA A 240 2.41 -9.17 -15.30
C ALA A 240 1.35 -8.25 -15.93
N THR A 241 0.26 -7.95 -15.22
CA THR A 241 -0.75 -6.97 -15.65
C THR A 241 -0.14 -5.58 -15.79
N ASN A 242 0.77 -5.21 -14.88
CA ASN A 242 1.41 -3.89 -14.88
C ASN A 242 2.62 -3.82 -15.79
N THR A 243 3.49 -4.84 -15.76
CA THR A 243 4.83 -4.84 -16.36
C THR A 243 4.99 -5.75 -17.57
N GLY A 244 3.91 -6.37 -18.06
CA GLY A 244 3.98 -7.22 -19.24
C GLY A 244 4.54 -6.51 -20.47
N ALA A 245 5.60 -7.05 -21.09
CA ALA A 245 6.41 -6.41 -22.13
C ALA A 245 5.63 -6.02 -23.41
N THR A 246 4.47 -6.63 -23.68
CA THR A 246 3.68 -6.35 -24.88
C THR A 246 2.32 -5.73 -24.60
N GLY A 247 1.75 -5.99 -23.45
CA GLY A 247 0.37 -5.61 -23.12
C GLY A 247 0.15 -5.23 -21.65
N GLY A 248 1.21 -5.03 -20.87
CA GLY A 248 1.11 -4.48 -19.52
C GLY A 248 0.72 -3.01 -19.53
N ILE A 249 0.24 -2.52 -18.38
CA ILE A 249 -0.25 -1.14 -18.23
C ILE A 249 0.80 -0.13 -18.67
N ILE A 250 2.08 -0.29 -18.24
CA ILE A 250 3.14 0.65 -18.60
C ILE A 250 3.35 0.67 -20.11
N CYS A 251 3.45 -0.51 -20.74
CA CYS A 251 3.62 -0.63 -22.18
C CYS A 251 2.45 0.00 -22.97
N LEU A 252 1.21 -0.17 -22.49
CA LEU A 252 0.03 0.44 -23.13
C LEU A 252 0.04 1.96 -22.99
N LEU A 253 0.48 2.49 -21.85
CA LEU A 253 0.63 3.93 -21.64
C LEU A 253 1.73 4.52 -22.53
N GLU A 254 2.90 3.88 -22.65
CA GLU A 254 3.97 4.29 -23.57
C GLU A 254 3.50 4.37 -25.01
N LYS A 255 2.77 3.33 -25.49
CA LYS A 255 2.18 3.31 -26.84
C LYS A 255 1.19 4.47 -27.06
N LYS A 256 0.34 4.75 -26.05
CA LYS A 256 -0.64 5.83 -26.14
C LYS A 256 0.00 7.21 -26.13
N LEU A 257 1.09 7.38 -25.37
CA LEU A 257 1.85 8.63 -25.28
C LEU A 257 2.83 8.85 -26.44
N GLY A 258 3.15 7.80 -27.19
CA GLY A 258 4.18 7.85 -28.23
C GLY A 258 5.60 8.12 -27.71
N LYS A 259 5.87 7.84 -26.42
CA LYS A 259 7.18 8.06 -25.79
C LYS A 259 7.46 7.03 -24.69
N PRO A 260 8.75 6.74 -24.40
CA PRO A 260 9.13 5.89 -23.29
C PRO A 260 8.85 6.57 -21.94
N LEU A 261 8.55 5.77 -20.92
CA LEU A 261 8.44 6.16 -19.51
C LEU A 261 9.55 5.48 -18.70
N GLN A 262 10.01 6.11 -17.64
CA GLN A 262 10.90 5.46 -16.67
C GLN A 262 10.11 4.40 -15.93
N TRP A 263 10.51 3.13 -16.05
CA TRP A 263 9.89 2.03 -15.33
C TRP A 263 10.45 1.96 -13.92
N LEU A 264 9.56 2.03 -12.93
CA LEU A 264 9.88 2.05 -11.51
C LEU A 264 9.05 0.99 -10.73
N PRO A 265 9.12 -0.30 -11.13
CA PRO A 265 8.44 -1.36 -10.40
C PRO A 265 8.96 -1.47 -8.97
N CYS A 266 8.06 -1.74 -8.03
CA CYS A 266 8.33 -1.72 -6.59
C CYS A 266 9.44 -2.67 -6.16
N GLN A 267 10.54 -2.13 -5.65
CA GLN A 267 11.67 -2.91 -5.13
C GLN A 267 11.32 -3.69 -3.85
N LEU A 268 10.42 -3.18 -3.00
CA LEU A 268 9.96 -3.92 -1.84
C LEU A 268 9.20 -5.18 -2.25
N HIS A 269 8.35 -5.07 -3.27
CA HIS A 269 7.66 -6.23 -3.84
C HIS A 269 8.66 -7.23 -4.45
N ALA A 270 9.64 -6.74 -5.21
CA ALA A 270 10.69 -7.59 -5.78
C ALA A 270 11.50 -8.33 -4.70
N ASN A 271 11.77 -7.69 -3.54
CA ASN A 271 12.43 -8.30 -2.40
C ASN A 271 11.57 -9.35 -1.67
N GLU A 272 10.24 -9.21 -1.69
CA GLU A 272 9.32 -10.18 -1.07
C GLU A 272 9.18 -11.48 -1.87
N LEU A 273 9.31 -11.42 -3.19
CA LEU A 273 9.08 -12.59 -4.05
C LEU A 273 10.05 -13.76 -3.80
N PRO A 274 11.37 -13.58 -3.63
CA PRO A 274 12.28 -14.66 -3.25
C PRO A 274 11.86 -15.35 -1.93
N LEU A 275 11.47 -14.59 -0.91
CA LEU A 275 10.97 -15.13 0.36
C LEU A 275 9.73 -16.00 0.15
N ARG A 276 8.79 -15.52 -0.67
CA ARG A 276 7.58 -16.27 -1.03
C ARG A 276 7.93 -17.60 -1.72
N HIS A 277 8.87 -17.58 -2.64
CA HIS A 277 9.27 -18.78 -3.39
C HIS A 277 10.02 -19.78 -2.52
N ILE A 278 10.92 -19.34 -1.63
CA ILE A 278 11.60 -20.21 -0.66
C ILE A 278 10.57 -20.86 0.29
N MET A 279 9.65 -20.06 0.85
CA MET A 279 8.63 -20.58 1.75
C MET A 279 7.79 -21.67 1.05
N LYS A 280 7.38 -21.42 -0.19
CA LYS A 280 6.64 -22.40 -0.99
C LYS A 280 7.46 -23.65 -1.30
N HIS A 281 8.77 -23.51 -1.54
CA HIS A 281 9.66 -24.64 -1.81
C HIS A 281 9.89 -25.52 -0.58
N LEU A 282 10.12 -24.91 0.58
CA LEU A 282 10.49 -25.60 1.82
C LEU A 282 9.29 -26.11 2.62
N ASP A 283 8.13 -25.47 2.52
CA ASP A 283 6.96 -25.76 3.38
C ASP A 283 5.67 -26.05 2.57
N GLY A 284 5.75 -26.03 1.23
CA GLY A 284 4.61 -26.33 0.35
C GLY A 284 3.72 -25.13 0.02
N PRO A 285 2.65 -25.34 -0.75
CA PRO A 285 1.77 -24.27 -1.23
C PRO A 285 0.96 -23.62 -0.10
N THR A 286 0.50 -22.41 -0.33
CA THR A 286 -0.45 -21.75 0.56
C THR A 286 -1.87 -22.28 0.32
N THR A 287 -2.66 -22.48 1.37
CA THR A 287 -4.04 -23.01 1.33
C THR A 287 -5.12 -21.93 1.36
N GLY A 288 -4.76 -20.67 1.17
CA GLY A 288 -5.68 -19.52 1.18
C GLY A 288 -5.07 -18.29 1.86
N PRO A 289 -5.83 -17.21 2.03
CA PRO A 289 -5.30 -15.91 2.45
C PRO A 289 -4.66 -15.90 3.86
N GLN A 290 -4.94 -16.88 4.68
CA GLN A 290 -4.39 -16.98 6.04
C GLN A 290 -3.76 -18.36 6.32
N GLY A 291 -3.64 -19.21 5.31
CA GLY A 291 -3.20 -20.58 5.47
C GLY A 291 -1.92 -20.89 4.72
N PHE A 292 -1.03 -21.61 5.39
CA PHE A 292 0.10 -22.31 4.80
C PHE A 292 -0.11 -23.80 5.02
N ALA A 293 0.23 -24.63 4.02
CA ALA A 293 -0.06 -26.07 4.07
C ALA A 293 0.95 -26.87 4.88
N GLY A 294 2.18 -26.35 5.05
CA GLY A 294 3.28 -27.10 5.63
C GLY A 294 3.39 -27.00 7.15
N VAL A 295 4.37 -27.72 7.69
CA VAL A 295 4.65 -27.81 9.14
C VAL A 295 5.09 -26.46 9.70
N ILE A 296 5.96 -25.73 8.98
CA ILE A 296 6.43 -24.41 9.39
C ILE A 296 5.24 -23.45 9.42
N GLY A 297 4.51 -23.36 8.32
CA GLY A 297 3.37 -22.45 8.18
C GLY A 297 2.28 -22.67 9.20
N SER A 298 1.98 -23.92 9.52
CA SER A 298 1.03 -24.28 10.60
C SER A 298 1.52 -23.81 11.97
N ALA A 299 2.83 -23.92 12.25
CA ALA A 299 3.43 -23.47 13.50
C ALA A 299 3.46 -21.94 13.64
N LEU A 300 3.52 -21.18 12.52
CA LEU A 300 3.49 -19.72 12.55
C LEU A 300 2.25 -19.16 13.25
N THR A 301 1.12 -19.86 13.24
CA THR A 301 -0.13 -19.41 13.87
C THR A 301 -0.07 -19.35 15.39
N ARG A 302 0.89 -20.03 16.00
CA ARG A 302 1.04 -20.17 17.45
C ARG A 302 2.39 -19.68 17.97
N CYS A 303 3.29 -19.21 17.12
CA CYS A 303 4.66 -18.86 17.48
C CYS A 303 4.74 -17.78 18.60
N GLU A 304 3.76 -16.88 18.71
CA GLU A 304 3.71 -15.85 19.74
C GLU A 304 3.50 -16.39 21.16
N TYR A 305 2.90 -17.57 21.30
CA TYR A 305 2.62 -18.22 22.59
C TYR A 305 3.73 -19.18 23.03
N MET A 306 4.70 -19.44 22.15
CA MET A 306 5.82 -20.34 22.46
C MET A 306 6.89 -19.59 23.26
N PRO A 307 7.50 -20.22 24.29
CA PRO A 307 8.63 -19.64 25.00
C PRO A 307 9.83 -19.48 24.07
N VAL A 308 10.68 -18.49 24.33
CA VAL A 308 11.98 -18.39 23.67
C VAL A 308 12.91 -19.45 24.25
N CYS A 309 13.58 -20.20 23.38
CA CYS A 309 14.57 -21.22 23.72
C CYS A 309 15.98 -20.71 23.40
N PRO A 310 17.05 -21.35 23.91
CA PRO A 310 18.39 -21.16 23.37
C PRO A 310 18.41 -21.47 21.87
N PHE A 311 18.96 -20.55 21.07
CA PHE A 311 19.03 -20.67 19.61
C PHE A 311 20.41 -20.27 19.09
N ASN A 312 20.77 -20.78 17.91
CA ASN A 312 22.02 -20.42 17.24
C ASN A 312 21.89 -19.05 16.56
N SER A 313 22.93 -18.22 16.71
CA SER A 313 22.98 -16.94 16.01
C SER A 313 23.18 -17.12 14.50
N ILE A 314 22.60 -16.20 13.73
CA ILE A 314 22.78 -16.12 12.27
C ILE A 314 23.34 -14.74 11.96
N SER A 315 24.58 -14.68 11.44
CA SER A 315 25.22 -13.40 11.09
C SER A 315 24.38 -12.61 10.07
N SER A 316 24.35 -11.29 10.21
CA SER A 316 23.60 -10.36 9.35
C SER A 316 24.41 -9.10 9.06
N GLU A 317 24.26 -8.57 7.86
CA GLU A 317 24.75 -7.25 7.46
C GLU A 317 23.70 -6.15 7.63
N LEU A 318 22.89 -6.26 8.66
CA LEU A 318 21.82 -5.30 8.94
C LEU A 318 22.42 -3.93 9.30
N GLN A 319 22.04 -2.88 8.56
CA GLN A 319 22.50 -1.52 8.81
C GLN A 319 22.11 -1.03 10.22
N GLN A 320 23.05 -0.39 10.91
CA GLN A 320 22.86 0.05 12.31
C GLN A 320 22.16 1.41 12.45
N GLU A 321 22.16 2.23 11.38
CA GLU A 321 21.75 3.64 11.42
C GLU A 321 20.32 3.89 10.92
N LEU A 322 19.35 3.11 11.39
CA LEU A 322 17.96 3.40 11.10
C LEU A 322 17.32 4.21 12.22
N THR A 323 16.63 5.28 11.86
CA THR A 323 15.78 6.04 12.78
C THR A 323 14.58 5.17 13.16
N ILE A 324 14.71 4.41 14.26
CA ILE A 324 13.71 3.44 14.73
C ILE A 324 12.32 4.09 14.91
N GLN A 325 12.30 5.40 15.21
CA GLN A 325 11.06 6.19 15.39
C GLN A 325 10.18 6.27 14.15
N ASP A 326 10.78 6.18 12.95
CA ASP A 326 10.05 6.26 11.68
C ASP A 326 9.49 4.90 11.21
N LEU A 327 9.81 3.83 11.93
CA LEU A 327 9.36 2.49 11.61
C LEU A 327 7.97 2.22 12.19
N SER A 328 7.08 1.61 11.38
CA SER A 328 5.82 1.07 11.90
C SER A 328 6.09 -0.10 12.86
N THR A 329 5.11 -0.44 13.68
CA THR A 329 5.22 -1.54 14.67
C THR A 329 5.76 -2.83 14.06
N ASP A 330 5.26 -3.24 12.89
CA ASP A 330 5.69 -4.46 12.21
C ASP A 330 7.14 -4.36 11.69
N GLN A 331 7.53 -3.19 11.17
CA GLN A 331 8.88 -2.91 10.69
C GLN A 331 9.88 -2.90 11.82
N ARG A 332 9.53 -2.23 12.91
CA ARG A 332 10.34 -2.21 14.13
C ARG A 332 10.53 -3.62 14.69
N TYR A 333 9.47 -4.43 14.70
CA TYR A 333 9.58 -5.83 15.12
C TYR A 333 10.58 -6.61 14.23
N LEU A 334 10.49 -6.50 12.90
CA LEU A 334 11.43 -7.16 11.97
C LEU A 334 12.88 -6.76 12.27
N TYR A 335 13.13 -5.47 12.48
CA TYR A 335 14.47 -4.96 12.78
C TYR A 335 15.02 -5.54 14.08
N GLU A 336 14.25 -5.45 15.15
CA GLU A 336 14.66 -5.91 16.47
C GLU A 336 14.84 -7.44 16.55
N ILE A 337 13.94 -8.22 15.93
CA ILE A 337 14.06 -9.67 15.92
C ILE A 337 15.21 -10.16 15.04
N SER A 338 15.49 -9.49 13.92
CA SER A 338 16.67 -9.80 13.10
C SER A 338 17.97 -9.55 13.87
N LYS A 339 18.05 -8.44 14.61
CA LYS A 339 19.18 -8.18 15.53
C LYS A 339 19.31 -9.23 16.62
N SER A 340 18.18 -9.64 17.22
CA SER A 340 18.17 -10.68 18.26
C SER A 340 18.69 -12.01 17.71
N VAL A 341 18.25 -12.42 16.53
CA VAL A 341 18.75 -13.64 15.88
C VAL A 341 20.23 -13.53 15.58
N SER A 342 20.70 -12.33 15.15
CA SER A 342 22.14 -12.14 14.85
C SER A 342 23.03 -12.14 16.09
N SER A 343 22.54 -11.63 17.21
CA SER A 343 23.28 -11.60 18.48
C SER A 343 23.22 -12.92 19.27
N GLY A 344 22.28 -13.82 18.94
CA GLY A 344 22.00 -15.03 19.73
C GLY A 344 21.23 -14.78 21.04
N PHE A 345 20.72 -13.56 21.24
CA PHE A 345 20.00 -13.18 22.44
C PHE A 345 18.70 -12.44 22.12
N CYS A 346 17.60 -12.84 22.74
CA CYS A 346 16.29 -12.18 22.58
C CYS A 346 15.88 -11.50 23.90
N PRO A 347 15.73 -10.15 23.90
CA PRO A 347 15.21 -9.42 25.06
C PRO A 347 13.79 -9.90 25.45
N GLU A 348 13.50 -9.95 26.74
CA GLU A 348 12.20 -10.41 27.25
C GLU A 348 11.02 -9.57 26.73
N GLU A 349 11.21 -8.26 26.61
CA GLU A 349 10.21 -7.36 26.03
C GLU A 349 9.84 -7.75 24.59
N LEU A 350 10.86 -8.05 23.77
CA LEU A 350 10.63 -8.48 22.38
C LEU A 350 9.98 -9.87 22.32
N ALA A 351 10.37 -10.78 23.22
CA ALA A 351 9.79 -12.12 23.34
C ALA A 351 8.27 -12.10 23.62
N ARG A 352 7.82 -11.13 24.41
CA ARG A 352 6.39 -10.92 24.76
C ARG A 352 5.60 -10.17 23.70
N ARG A 353 6.27 -9.48 22.78
CA ARG A 353 5.62 -8.66 21.76
C ARG A 353 5.03 -9.51 20.65
N ASN A 354 3.83 -9.12 20.16
CA ASN A 354 3.17 -9.81 19.06
C ASN A 354 3.90 -9.55 17.73
N PRO A 355 4.27 -10.59 16.95
CA PRO A 355 4.98 -10.45 15.67
C PRO A 355 4.12 -9.90 14.51
N GLY A 356 2.84 -9.63 14.75
CA GLY A 356 1.88 -9.17 13.76
C GLY A 356 0.90 -10.27 13.31
N LYS A 357 -0.16 -9.86 12.60
CA LYS A 357 -1.20 -10.78 12.12
C LYS A 357 -0.63 -11.78 11.11
N MET A 358 -1.11 -13.01 11.19
CA MET A 358 -0.84 -14.01 10.17
C MET A 358 -1.54 -13.63 8.87
N ALA A 359 -0.78 -13.45 7.79
CA ALA A 359 -1.32 -13.17 6.47
C ALA A 359 -0.30 -13.58 5.40
N HIS A 360 -0.68 -14.45 4.45
CA HIS A 360 0.19 -14.84 3.36
C HIS A 360 0.43 -13.73 2.32
N SER A 361 -0.37 -12.68 2.35
CA SER A 361 -0.19 -11.48 1.51
C SER A 361 0.73 -10.41 2.13
N ARG A 362 1.19 -10.61 3.37
CA ARG A 362 2.07 -9.67 4.09
C ARG A 362 3.36 -10.35 4.49
N TRP A 363 4.30 -10.37 3.58
CA TRP A 363 5.56 -11.10 3.77
C TRP A 363 6.42 -10.54 4.90
N LEU A 364 6.33 -9.26 5.20
CA LEU A 364 7.02 -8.67 6.36
C LEU A 364 6.55 -9.32 7.68
N THR A 365 5.24 -9.46 7.89
CA THR A 365 4.71 -10.12 9.10
C THR A 365 4.94 -11.63 9.09
N THR A 366 5.00 -12.25 7.92
CA THR A 366 5.40 -13.65 7.76
C THR A 366 6.86 -13.82 8.17
N ALA A 367 7.77 -12.95 7.74
CA ALA A 367 9.17 -12.95 8.16
C ALA A 367 9.31 -12.80 9.68
N ASN A 368 8.56 -11.87 10.29
CA ASN A 368 8.50 -11.69 11.73
C ASN A 368 8.14 -13.01 12.46
N ARG A 369 7.10 -13.69 11.96
CA ARG A 369 6.63 -14.96 12.56
C ARG A 369 7.60 -16.10 12.35
N VAL A 370 8.26 -16.18 11.19
CA VAL A 370 9.30 -17.20 10.94
C VAL A 370 10.46 -17.02 11.91
N LEU A 371 10.96 -15.79 12.09
CA LEU A 371 12.04 -15.53 13.03
C LEU A 371 11.61 -15.76 14.48
N ARG A 372 10.35 -15.41 14.82
CA ARG A 372 9.79 -15.70 16.14
C ARG A 372 9.68 -17.20 16.41
N LEU A 373 9.26 -17.99 15.40
CA LEU A 373 9.23 -19.45 15.48
C LEU A 373 10.64 -20.02 15.63
N TYR A 374 11.61 -19.50 14.86
CA TYR A 374 13.00 -19.95 14.93
C TYR A 374 13.58 -19.86 16.35
N ILE A 375 13.46 -18.69 17.00
CA ILE A 375 13.96 -18.49 18.38
C ILE A 375 13.14 -19.21 19.44
N SER A 376 12.01 -19.80 19.09
CA SER A 376 11.14 -20.56 20.01
C SER A 376 11.20 -22.06 19.79
N THR A 377 12.12 -22.53 18.95
CA THR A 377 12.28 -23.94 18.62
C THR A 377 13.68 -24.41 19.03
N SER A 378 13.78 -25.28 20.02
CA SER A 378 15.06 -25.77 20.55
C SER A 378 15.92 -26.52 19.50
N ASN A 379 15.25 -27.27 18.61
CA ASN A 379 15.89 -27.99 17.51
C ASN A 379 15.16 -27.65 16.21
N PRO A 380 15.47 -26.49 15.59
CA PRO A 380 14.82 -26.08 14.35
C PRO A 380 15.19 -27.02 13.21
N THR A 381 14.19 -27.40 12.41
CA THR A 381 14.41 -28.23 11.22
C THR A 381 15.34 -27.53 10.24
N PRO A 382 16.07 -28.25 9.36
CA PRO A 382 16.91 -27.64 8.33
C PRO A 382 16.15 -26.62 7.48
N ASN A 383 14.88 -26.89 7.15
CA ASN A 383 14.03 -25.97 6.38
C ASN A 383 13.76 -24.67 7.13
N LEU A 384 13.48 -24.73 8.44
CA LEU A 384 13.27 -23.53 9.26
C LEU A 384 14.57 -22.72 9.41
N GLN A 385 15.71 -23.40 9.55
CA GLN A 385 17.04 -22.76 9.58
C GLN A 385 17.36 -22.04 8.26
N MET A 386 17.12 -22.69 7.12
CA MET A 386 17.31 -22.08 5.80
C MET A 386 16.43 -20.84 5.60
N LEU A 387 15.18 -20.94 5.99
CA LEU A 387 14.22 -19.84 5.87
C LEU A 387 14.62 -18.67 6.78
N ALA A 388 14.99 -18.93 8.04
CA ALA A 388 15.47 -17.91 8.97
C ALA A 388 16.78 -17.27 8.46
N SER A 389 17.72 -18.08 7.92
CA SER A 389 18.96 -17.60 7.32
C SER A 389 18.71 -16.67 6.14
N PHE A 390 17.78 -17.02 5.24
CA PHE A 390 17.40 -16.13 4.15
C PHE A 390 16.84 -14.81 4.65
N ILE A 391 15.94 -14.85 5.64
CA ILE A 391 15.33 -13.63 6.18
C ILE A 391 16.38 -12.72 6.81
N VAL A 392 17.27 -13.26 7.63
CA VAL A 392 18.27 -12.48 8.37
C VAL A 392 19.41 -11.98 7.50
N ARG A 393 19.87 -12.79 6.53
CA ARG A 393 21.03 -12.46 5.68
C ARG A 393 20.67 -11.66 4.44
N VAL A 394 19.46 -11.82 3.89
CA VAL A 394 19.09 -11.20 2.60
C VAL A 394 17.86 -10.31 2.74
N TYR A 395 16.72 -10.89 3.12
CA TYR A 395 15.44 -10.20 3.08
C TYR A 395 15.41 -8.92 3.95
N ALA A 396 15.77 -9.04 5.23
CA ALA A 396 15.72 -7.92 6.15
C ALA A 396 16.77 -6.84 5.82
N PRO A 397 18.06 -7.14 5.57
CA PRO A 397 19.04 -6.13 5.18
C PRO A 397 18.62 -5.35 3.93
N VAL A 398 18.18 -6.02 2.88
CA VAL A 398 17.72 -5.37 1.64
C VAL A 398 16.46 -4.54 1.90
N TRP A 399 15.50 -5.06 2.67
CA TRP A 399 14.28 -4.33 3.00
C TRP A 399 14.58 -2.99 3.69
N PHE A 400 15.50 -3.00 4.66
CA PHE A 400 15.92 -1.80 5.38
C PHE A 400 16.81 -0.88 4.54
N ALA A 401 17.64 -1.42 3.64
CA ALA A 401 18.39 -0.60 2.68
C ALA A 401 17.45 0.19 1.75
N ILE A 402 16.42 -0.46 1.18
CA ILE A 402 15.40 0.22 0.38
C ILE A 402 14.68 1.29 1.20
N LYS A 403 14.39 1.01 2.47
CA LYS A 403 13.68 1.95 3.34
C LYS A 403 14.51 3.17 3.71
N SER A 404 15.82 3.00 3.94
CA SER A 404 16.74 4.09 4.27
C SER A 404 17.08 4.96 3.06
N LYS A 405 17.20 4.38 1.86
CA LYS A 405 17.52 5.07 0.60
C LYS A 405 16.45 4.78 -0.46
N PRO A 406 15.25 5.36 -0.33
CA PRO A 406 14.11 5.00 -1.17
C PRO A 406 14.11 5.59 -2.58
N SER A 407 15.12 6.35 -2.97
CA SER A 407 15.18 7.02 -4.27
C SER A 407 15.45 6.04 -5.42
N CYS A 408 14.89 6.31 -6.61
CA CYS A 408 15.14 5.52 -7.82
C CYS A 408 16.63 5.41 -8.19
N LYS A 409 17.44 6.42 -7.84
CA LYS A 409 18.91 6.40 -8.04
C LYS A 409 19.61 5.29 -7.25
N ASP A 410 19.00 4.80 -6.18
CA ASP A 410 19.55 3.73 -5.35
C ASP A 410 19.02 2.34 -5.74
N GLY A 411 18.01 2.28 -6.62
CA GLY A 411 17.33 1.03 -6.97
C GLY A 411 18.24 -0.05 -7.54
N ALA A 412 19.20 0.30 -8.39
CA ALA A 412 20.19 -0.65 -8.92
C ALA A 412 21.13 -1.20 -7.84
N ARG A 413 21.51 -0.35 -6.87
CA ARG A 413 22.33 -0.78 -5.72
C ARG A 413 21.58 -1.73 -4.80
N HIS A 414 20.27 -1.51 -4.60
CA HIS A 414 19.44 -2.43 -3.81
C HIS A 414 19.29 -3.79 -4.49
N LEU A 415 19.13 -3.81 -5.81
CA LEU A 415 19.10 -5.06 -6.56
C LEU A 415 20.44 -5.80 -6.46
N TRP A 416 21.56 -5.09 -6.66
CA TRP A 416 22.88 -5.68 -6.51
C TRP A 416 23.11 -6.20 -5.09
N LEU A 417 22.69 -5.47 -4.06
CA LEU A 417 22.76 -5.93 -2.67
C LEU A 417 21.98 -7.25 -2.47
N THR A 418 20.80 -7.39 -3.08
CA THR A 418 20.06 -8.65 -3.07
C THR A 418 20.87 -9.80 -3.68
N VAL A 419 21.47 -9.56 -4.85
CA VAL A 419 22.32 -10.53 -5.53
C VAL A 419 23.54 -10.89 -4.67
N HIS A 420 24.26 -9.89 -4.19
CA HIS A 420 25.48 -10.05 -3.39
C HIS A 420 25.21 -10.86 -2.10
N LEU A 421 24.25 -10.45 -1.30
CA LEU A 421 23.92 -11.14 -0.05
C LEU A 421 23.42 -12.57 -0.27
N SER A 422 22.70 -12.81 -1.36
CA SER A 422 22.21 -14.14 -1.70
C SER A 422 23.33 -15.14 -1.99
N ARG A 423 24.54 -14.70 -2.35
CA ARG A 423 25.70 -15.60 -2.61
C ARG A 423 26.20 -16.32 -1.36
N SER A 424 25.90 -15.78 -0.17
CA SER A 424 26.19 -16.44 1.11
C SER A 424 25.29 -17.62 1.45
N LEU A 425 24.25 -17.85 0.66
CA LEU A 425 23.27 -18.93 0.89
C LEU A 425 23.67 -20.23 0.19
N PRO A 426 23.20 -21.40 0.68
CA PRO A 426 23.44 -22.69 0.04
C PRO A 426 22.96 -22.74 -1.41
N PRO A 427 23.62 -23.54 -2.29
CA PRO A 427 23.24 -23.68 -3.70
C PRO A 427 21.77 -24.06 -3.92
N GLU A 428 21.22 -24.88 -3.06
CA GLU A 428 19.81 -25.33 -3.13
C GLU A 428 18.85 -24.15 -2.98
N VAL A 429 19.13 -23.22 -2.08
CA VAL A 429 18.34 -22.00 -1.88
C VAL A 429 18.52 -21.07 -3.08
N ARG A 430 19.76 -20.89 -3.55
CA ARG A 430 20.07 -20.05 -4.72
C ARG A 430 19.35 -20.52 -5.97
N SER A 431 19.28 -21.82 -6.22
CA SER A 431 18.57 -22.39 -7.38
C SER A 431 17.06 -22.02 -7.40
N VAL A 432 16.46 -21.76 -6.24
CA VAL A 432 15.07 -21.34 -6.11
C VAL A 432 14.93 -19.84 -6.30
N ILE A 433 15.84 -19.03 -5.75
CA ILE A 433 15.67 -17.56 -5.73
C ILE A 433 16.24 -16.86 -6.95
N ASP A 434 17.36 -17.36 -7.54
CA ASP A 434 18.02 -16.70 -8.67
C ASP A 434 17.07 -16.48 -9.87
N PRO A 435 16.26 -17.47 -10.30
CA PRO A 435 15.27 -17.24 -11.36
C PRO A 435 14.21 -16.20 -10.98
N VAL A 436 13.88 -16.07 -9.68
CA VAL A 436 12.91 -15.09 -9.19
C VAL A 436 13.51 -13.69 -9.20
N ILE A 437 14.76 -13.54 -8.73
CA ILE A 437 15.50 -12.28 -8.77
C ILE A 437 15.65 -11.81 -10.21
N GLN A 438 16.13 -12.70 -11.12
CA GLN A 438 16.30 -12.39 -12.55
C GLN A 438 15.01 -11.85 -13.17
N ARG A 439 13.89 -12.53 -12.95
CA ARG A 439 12.60 -12.15 -13.54
C ARG A 439 12.06 -10.81 -13.05
N ASN A 440 12.45 -10.36 -11.86
CA ASN A 440 11.98 -9.12 -11.24
C ASN A 440 13.08 -8.04 -11.17
N ALA A 441 14.15 -8.19 -11.91
CA ALA A 441 15.29 -7.32 -11.88
C ALA A 441 15.12 -6.05 -12.73
N TYR A 442 14.01 -5.34 -12.59
CA TYR A 442 13.74 -4.14 -13.40
C TYR A 442 14.80 -3.05 -13.24
N PHE A 443 15.44 -2.98 -12.09
CA PHE A 443 16.49 -1.98 -11.82
C PHE A 443 17.88 -2.35 -12.35
N CYS A 444 18.06 -3.53 -12.98
CA CYS A 444 19.25 -3.81 -13.79
C CYS A 444 19.11 -3.31 -15.25
N HIS A 445 17.94 -2.82 -15.66
CA HIS A 445 17.79 -2.21 -16.98
C HIS A 445 18.75 -1.02 -17.12
N PRO A 446 19.42 -0.85 -18.29
CA PRO A 446 20.40 0.22 -18.51
C PRO A 446 19.91 1.61 -18.08
N GLU A 447 18.66 1.96 -18.34
CA GLU A 447 18.07 3.25 -17.92
C GLU A 447 18.14 3.47 -16.40
N ASN A 448 17.85 2.45 -15.59
CA ASN A 448 17.92 2.53 -14.13
C ASN A 448 19.36 2.48 -13.60
N LEU A 449 20.22 1.69 -14.23
CA LEU A 449 21.64 1.66 -13.91
C LEU A 449 22.30 3.01 -14.16
N LEU A 450 22.00 3.65 -15.28
CA LEU A 450 22.54 4.97 -15.63
C LEU A 450 22.10 6.04 -14.61
N LEU A 451 20.87 6.02 -14.11
CA LEU A 451 20.42 6.92 -13.03
C LEU A 451 21.24 6.70 -11.75
N ALA A 452 21.54 5.45 -11.41
CA ALA A 452 22.39 5.14 -10.25
C ALA A 452 23.84 5.58 -10.47
N MET A 453 24.38 5.40 -11.68
CA MET A 453 25.77 5.77 -12.02
C MET A 453 26.00 7.28 -11.96
N ILE A 454 25.11 8.09 -12.55
CA ILE A 454 25.27 9.56 -12.53
C ILE A 454 25.07 10.19 -11.16
N ALA A 455 24.51 9.44 -10.21
CA ALA A 455 24.34 9.82 -8.83
C ALA A 455 25.33 9.11 -7.87
N ASP A 456 26.37 8.46 -8.42
CA ASP A 456 27.39 7.76 -7.61
C ASP A 456 28.34 8.76 -6.95
N GLU A 457 28.84 8.43 -5.78
CA GLU A 457 29.85 9.23 -5.07
C GLU A 457 31.21 9.17 -5.81
N ARG A 458 31.49 8.06 -6.49
CA ARG A 458 32.71 7.83 -7.26
C ARG A 458 32.68 8.58 -8.59
N GLU A 459 33.58 9.54 -8.78
CA GLU A 459 33.64 10.36 -9.99
C GLU A 459 33.75 9.55 -11.27
N HIS A 460 34.66 8.56 -11.32
CA HIS A 460 34.86 7.73 -12.51
C HIS A 460 33.59 6.98 -12.93
N VAL A 461 32.72 6.57 -11.98
CA VAL A 461 31.44 5.93 -12.26
C VAL A 461 30.44 6.95 -12.83
N ARG A 462 30.40 8.16 -12.25
CA ARG A 462 29.55 9.26 -12.79
C ARG A 462 29.94 9.58 -14.23
N GLN A 463 31.24 9.76 -14.47
CA GLN A 463 31.77 10.06 -15.80
C GLN A 463 31.46 8.94 -16.82
N LEU A 464 31.57 7.69 -16.42
CA LEU A 464 31.22 6.55 -17.28
C LEU A 464 29.71 6.58 -17.63
N GLY A 465 28.84 6.84 -16.66
CA GLY A 465 27.41 6.97 -16.87
C GLY A 465 27.05 8.12 -17.82
N LEU A 466 27.60 9.31 -17.58
CA LEU A 466 27.39 10.51 -18.40
C LEU A 466 27.80 10.31 -19.86
N ARG A 467 28.97 9.69 -20.10
CA ARG A 467 29.46 9.37 -21.48
C ARG A 467 28.51 8.41 -22.19
N ARG A 468 27.98 7.38 -21.49
CA ARG A 468 27.00 6.45 -22.06
C ARG A 468 25.69 7.17 -22.43
N ILE A 469 25.19 8.07 -21.56
CA ILE A 469 23.97 8.86 -21.82
C ILE A 469 24.21 9.80 -22.99
N LEU A 470 25.35 10.49 -23.04
CA LEU A 470 25.70 11.40 -24.14
C LEU A 470 25.71 10.66 -25.49
N LYS A 471 26.36 9.49 -25.54
CA LYS A 471 26.38 8.63 -26.73
C LYS A 471 24.96 8.22 -27.15
N ALA A 472 24.12 7.81 -26.19
CA ALA A 472 22.73 7.41 -26.46
C ALA A 472 21.90 8.58 -27.02
N LYS A 473 22.07 9.80 -26.49
CA LYS A 473 21.38 11.03 -27.00
C LYS A 473 21.80 11.38 -28.44
N GLN A 474 23.03 11.10 -28.83
CA GLN A 474 23.52 11.35 -30.18
C GLN A 474 22.99 10.35 -31.22
N GLN A 475 22.50 9.19 -30.79
CA GLN A 475 22.05 8.11 -31.69
C GLN A 475 20.64 8.32 -32.28
N HIS A 476 19.91 9.37 -31.92
CA HIS A 476 18.57 9.74 -32.44
C HIS A 476 17.65 8.52 -32.73
N LYS A 477 17.33 7.71 -31.73
CA LYS A 477 16.35 6.64 -31.88
C LYS A 477 14.93 7.22 -31.78
N THR A 478 14.14 7.04 -32.82
CA THR A 478 12.74 7.54 -32.91
C THR A 478 11.72 6.58 -32.33
N ASP A 479 12.06 5.29 -32.27
CA ASP A 479 11.12 4.27 -31.82
C ASP A 479 11.11 4.08 -30.31
N ILE A 480 9.93 3.78 -29.76
CA ILE A 480 9.81 3.40 -28.36
C ILE A 480 10.52 2.05 -28.17
N ARG A 481 11.52 2.04 -27.28
CA ARG A 481 12.27 0.81 -26.99
C ARG A 481 11.35 -0.26 -26.39
N LYS A 482 11.63 -1.52 -26.63
CA LYS A 482 11.04 -2.62 -25.89
C LYS A 482 11.78 -2.76 -24.58
N PHE A 483 11.05 -2.58 -23.44
CA PHE A 483 11.65 -2.77 -22.13
C PHE A 483 11.88 -4.26 -21.87
N VAL A 484 13.15 -4.69 -21.83
CA VAL A 484 13.57 -6.07 -21.59
C VAL A 484 14.54 -6.09 -20.42
N ILE A 485 14.29 -6.94 -19.44
CA ILE A 485 15.19 -7.12 -18.30
C ILE A 485 16.45 -7.87 -18.81
N PRO A 486 17.66 -7.28 -18.70
CA PRO A 486 18.89 -7.95 -19.08
C PRO A 486 19.18 -9.17 -18.20
N THR A 487 20.03 -10.06 -18.70
CA THR A 487 20.57 -11.16 -17.89
C THR A 487 21.50 -10.60 -16.82
N ILE A 488 21.26 -11.00 -15.58
CA ILE A 488 22.08 -10.59 -14.43
C ILE A 488 23.37 -11.42 -14.39
N ASN A 489 24.46 -10.73 -14.14
CA ASN A 489 25.69 -11.35 -13.65
C ASN A 489 25.60 -11.50 -12.12
N PHE A 490 25.32 -12.72 -11.65
CA PHE A 490 25.19 -13.02 -10.24
C PHE A 490 26.51 -12.98 -9.45
N ASP A 491 27.66 -12.94 -10.14
CA ASP A 491 28.98 -12.83 -9.53
C ASP A 491 29.58 -11.42 -9.63
N ALA A 492 28.73 -10.42 -9.95
CA ALA A 492 29.16 -9.03 -10.05
C ALA A 492 29.69 -8.48 -8.72
N GLY A 493 30.90 -7.97 -8.72
CA GLY A 493 31.52 -7.34 -7.55
C GLY A 493 30.97 -5.93 -7.25
N ASP A 494 30.33 -5.30 -8.22
CA ASP A 494 29.72 -3.97 -8.10
C ASP A 494 28.41 -3.92 -8.90
N TYR A 495 27.51 -3.00 -8.54
CA TYR A 495 26.23 -2.83 -9.25
C TYR A 495 26.41 -2.40 -10.71
N ILE A 496 27.51 -1.73 -11.07
CA ILE A 496 27.79 -1.31 -12.44
C ILE A 496 28.09 -2.49 -13.38
N ASP A 497 28.51 -3.63 -12.83
CA ASP A 497 28.85 -4.86 -13.54
C ASP A 497 27.75 -5.93 -13.45
N ILE A 498 26.59 -5.56 -12.90
CA ILE A 498 25.45 -6.48 -12.74
C ILE A 498 24.88 -6.96 -14.08
N ILE A 499 25.18 -6.27 -15.17
CA ILE A 499 24.86 -6.67 -16.55
C ILE A 499 26.08 -6.60 -17.45
N ASN A 500 26.03 -7.36 -18.55
CA ASN A 500 26.98 -7.16 -19.62
C ASN A 500 26.52 -6.00 -20.54
N TRP A 501 27.21 -4.88 -20.49
CA TRP A 501 26.90 -3.68 -21.25
C TRP A 501 27.04 -3.82 -22.77
N THR A 502 27.74 -4.86 -23.27
CA THR A 502 27.84 -5.15 -24.70
C THR A 502 26.60 -5.81 -25.28
N ASP A 503 25.81 -6.46 -24.43
CA ASP A 503 24.67 -7.27 -24.83
C ASP A 503 23.33 -6.48 -24.71
N VAL A 504 23.41 -5.19 -24.35
CA VAL A 504 22.23 -4.38 -24.10
C VAL A 504 22.22 -3.13 -24.99
N ASP A 505 21.02 -2.74 -25.38
CA ASP A 505 20.79 -1.48 -26.05
C ASP A 505 20.69 -0.35 -25.02
N VAL A 506 21.65 0.58 -25.08
CA VAL A 506 21.70 1.70 -24.14
C VAL A 506 20.82 2.83 -24.66
N THR A 507 19.75 3.11 -23.92
CA THR A 507 18.82 4.22 -24.21
C THR A 507 18.92 5.30 -23.14
N VAL A 508 18.50 6.51 -23.49
CA VAL A 508 18.47 7.63 -22.55
C VAL A 508 17.40 7.36 -21.50
N PRO A 509 17.72 7.44 -20.18
CA PRO A 509 16.70 7.34 -19.14
C PRO A 509 15.58 8.37 -19.37
N PRO A 510 14.29 7.99 -19.38
CA PRO A 510 13.18 8.91 -19.59
C PRO A 510 13.17 10.11 -18.63
N LEU A 511 13.63 9.94 -17.39
CA LEU A 511 13.79 11.04 -16.41
C LEU A 511 14.85 12.09 -16.84
N LEU A 512 15.71 11.76 -17.80
CA LEU A 512 16.73 12.66 -18.36
C LEU A 512 16.41 13.10 -19.80
N SER A 513 15.25 12.75 -20.31
CA SER A 513 14.88 13.06 -21.70
C SER A 513 14.89 14.56 -22.01
N GLN A 514 14.49 15.38 -21.05
CA GLN A 514 14.41 16.85 -21.17
C GLN A 514 15.73 17.57 -20.89
N VAL A 515 16.76 16.88 -20.36
CA VAL A 515 18.07 17.49 -20.09
C VAL A 515 18.78 17.75 -21.43
N PRO A 516 19.23 19.00 -21.72
CA PRO A 516 19.90 19.32 -22.97
C PRO A 516 21.23 18.56 -23.14
N VAL A 517 21.59 18.28 -24.40
CA VAL A 517 22.88 17.62 -24.72
C VAL A 517 24.06 18.45 -24.23
N ASP A 518 24.00 19.78 -24.40
CA ASP A 518 25.06 20.69 -23.98
C ASP A 518 25.29 20.70 -22.47
N GLU A 519 24.24 20.51 -21.69
CA GLU A 519 24.35 20.38 -20.22
C GLU A 519 25.10 19.09 -19.84
N ILE A 520 24.73 17.98 -20.47
CA ILE A 520 25.43 16.70 -20.24
C ILE A 520 26.89 16.81 -20.71
N SER A 521 27.13 17.44 -21.86
CA SER A 521 28.48 17.63 -22.39
C SER A 521 29.36 18.46 -21.45
N ARG A 522 28.84 19.51 -20.86
CA ARG A 522 29.54 20.30 -19.83
C ARG A 522 29.97 19.43 -18.64
N HIS A 523 29.07 18.61 -18.12
CA HIS A 523 29.40 17.69 -17.03
C HIS A 523 30.47 16.64 -17.42
N VAL A 524 30.52 16.23 -18.70
CA VAL A 524 31.52 15.25 -19.20
C VAL A 524 32.89 15.89 -19.38
N PHE A 525 32.96 17.11 -19.94
CA PHE A 525 34.20 17.69 -20.43
C PHE A 525 34.80 18.78 -19.51
N GLU A 526 33.97 19.49 -18.74
CA GLU A 526 34.41 20.58 -17.88
C GLU A 526 34.68 20.12 -16.43
N GLY A 527 34.47 18.85 -16.12
CA GLY A 527 34.76 18.31 -14.77
C GLY A 527 33.92 18.94 -13.66
N ASN A 528 32.66 19.30 -13.96
CA ASN A 528 31.79 19.87 -12.96
C ASN A 528 31.41 18.79 -11.92
N ASP A 529 31.83 18.98 -10.67
CA ASP A 529 31.52 18.07 -9.54
C ASP A 529 30.05 18.07 -9.14
N ALA A 530 29.26 19.02 -9.64
CA ALA A 530 27.83 19.07 -9.40
C ALA A 530 27.13 17.86 -10.06
N LEU A 531 26.27 17.20 -9.29
CA LEU A 531 25.46 16.11 -9.83
C LEU A 531 24.48 16.65 -10.88
N LEU A 532 24.33 15.93 -11.99
CA LEU A 532 23.32 16.26 -13.00
C LEU A 532 21.92 16.20 -12.35
N PRO A 533 21.15 17.29 -12.38
CA PRO A 533 19.83 17.30 -11.75
C PRO A 533 18.84 16.43 -12.54
N PHE A 534 18.12 15.56 -11.85
CA PHE A 534 16.98 14.84 -12.40
C PHE A 534 15.94 14.58 -11.32
N LEU A 535 14.76 14.16 -11.73
CA LEU A 535 13.65 13.91 -10.83
C LEU A 535 13.91 12.69 -9.95
N HIS A 536 13.98 12.89 -8.63
CA HIS A 536 14.14 11.82 -7.65
C HIS A 536 12.76 11.33 -7.19
N VAL A 537 12.40 10.12 -7.60
CA VAL A 537 11.15 9.45 -7.24
C VAL A 537 11.45 8.16 -6.45
N PRO A 538 10.52 7.66 -5.63
CA PRO A 538 10.74 6.42 -4.88
C PRO A 538 10.93 5.19 -5.78
N CYS A 539 11.82 4.28 -5.39
CA CYS A 539 11.94 2.96 -6.03
C CYS A 539 10.92 1.93 -5.49
N HIS A 540 9.92 2.37 -4.74
CA HIS A 540 8.88 1.52 -4.16
C HIS A 540 7.52 2.20 -4.12
N THR A 541 6.45 1.42 -4.02
CA THR A 541 5.04 1.85 -4.07
C THR A 541 4.37 1.95 -2.71
N GLN A 542 5.12 1.96 -1.61
CA GLN A 542 4.56 1.89 -0.26
C GLN A 542 3.57 3.02 0.07
N ALA A 543 3.75 4.21 -0.53
CA ALA A 543 2.83 5.32 -0.35
C ALA A 543 1.46 5.01 -0.96
N VAL A 544 1.41 4.56 -2.21
CA VAL A 544 0.15 4.25 -2.91
C VAL A 544 -0.54 3.03 -2.28
N GLU A 545 0.20 2.00 -1.87
CA GLU A 545 -0.34 0.83 -1.16
C GLU A 545 -1.06 1.18 0.15
N ARG A 546 -0.58 2.22 0.84
CA ARG A 546 -1.27 2.74 2.04
C ARG A 546 -2.58 3.43 1.70
N HIS A 547 -2.66 4.08 0.54
CA HIS A 547 -3.82 4.86 0.13
C HIS A 547 -4.90 3.99 -0.50
N VAL A 548 -4.54 2.93 -1.22
CA VAL A 548 -5.51 1.99 -1.78
C VAL A 548 -6.39 1.36 -0.70
N LYS A 549 -5.86 1.14 0.49
CA LYS A 549 -6.60 0.61 1.65
C LYS A 549 -7.59 1.58 2.29
N LEU A 550 -7.57 2.87 1.92
CA LEU A 550 -8.48 3.88 2.48
C LEU A 550 -9.84 3.93 1.78
N VAL A 551 -10.04 3.11 0.78
CA VAL A 551 -11.19 3.19 -0.14
C VAL A 551 -12.40 2.37 0.29
N THR A 552 -12.32 1.60 1.34
CA THR A 552 -13.24 0.50 1.67
C THR A 552 -14.66 0.89 2.11
N GLU A 553 -15.01 2.17 2.31
CA GLU A 553 -16.23 2.50 3.07
C GLU A 553 -17.49 2.76 2.23
N ALA A 554 -17.39 3.24 1.00
CA ALA A 554 -18.56 3.44 0.13
C ALA A 554 -18.19 3.47 -1.34
N SER A 555 -18.99 2.79 -2.17
CA SER A 555 -18.80 2.83 -3.62
C SER A 555 -19.02 4.24 -4.17
N GLN A 556 -18.37 4.52 -5.30
CA GLN A 556 -18.56 5.78 -6.02
C GLN A 556 -20.03 6.02 -6.39
N SER A 557 -20.78 4.98 -6.70
CA SER A 557 -22.20 5.07 -7.05
C SER A 557 -23.09 5.51 -5.88
N VAL A 558 -22.66 5.30 -4.63
CA VAL A 558 -23.42 5.69 -3.43
C VAL A 558 -23.08 7.10 -2.95
N CYS A 559 -21.79 7.45 -2.91
CA CYS A 559 -21.36 8.74 -2.36
C CYS A 559 -20.94 9.76 -3.41
N GLY A 560 -20.74 9.36 -4.65
CA GLY A 560 -20.19 10.19 -5.74
C GLY A 560 -18.66 10.32 -5.69
N LYS A 561 -18.04 10.50 -6.86
CA LYS A 561 -16.57 10.60 -7.04
C LYS A 561 -15.94 11.70 -6.18
N ARG A 562 -16.55 12.89 -6.19
CA ARG A 562 -16.04 14.06 -5.45
C ARG A 562 -16.03 13.84 -3.94
N ALA A 563 -17.12 13.31 -3.38
CA ALA A 563 -17.22 13.06 -1.94
C ALA A 563 -16.25 11.94 -1.49
N ARG A 564 -16.08 10.90 -2.31
CA ARG A 564 -15.12 9.81 -2.07
C ARG A 564 -13.69 10.31 -2.05
N ASN A 565 -13.28 11.05 -3.08
CA ASN A 565 -11.93 11.63 -3.15
C ASN A 565 -11.66 12.61 -1.99
N GLY A 566 -12.62 13.46 -1.66
CA GLY A 566 -12.53 14.38 -0.53
C GLY A 566 -12.38 13.66 0.81
N PHE A 567 -13.07 12.54 1.00
CA PHE A 567 -12.91 11.69 2.19
C PHE A 567 -11.49 11.12 2.31
N ILE A 568 -10.94 10.57 1.22
CA ILE A 568 -9.58 10.02 1.19
C ILE A 568 -8.55 11.13 1.46
N LYS A 569 -8.67 12.29 0.80
CA LYS A 569 -7.81 13.46 1.01
C LYS A 569 -7.84 13.92 2.47
N ASN A 570 -9.02 14.00 3.09
CA ASN A 570 -9.14 14.34 4.52
C ASN A 570 -8.44 13.34 5.43
N ARG A 571 -8.55 12.04 5.16
CA ARG A 571 -7.84 11.00 5.94
C ARG A 571 -6.33 11.13 5.80
N ILE A 572 -5.82 11.41 4.60
CA ILE A 572 -4.39 11.63 4.35
C ILE A 572 -3.92 12.88 5.09
N ALA A 573 -4.57 14.02 4.89
CA ALA A 573 -4.22 15.28 5.52
C ALA A 573 -4.26 15.19 7.05
N SER A 574 -5.23 14.49 7.63
CA SER A 574 -5.30 14.33 9.08
C SER A 574 -4.19 13.43 9.64
N ARG A 575 -3.67 12.48 8.85
CA ARG A 575 -2.50 11.68 9.27
C ARG A 575 -1.21 12.49 9.28
N GLN A 576 -1.07 13.44 8.36
CA GLN A 576 0.10 14.31 8.26
C GLN A 576 0.06 15.45 9.28
N GLN A 577 -1.12 16.05 9.50
CA GLN A 577 -1.29 17.26 10.32
C GLN A 577 -1.57 16.96 11.81
N MET A 578 -2.03 15.77 12.14
CA MET A 578 -2.38 15.36 13.49
C MET A 578 -1.58 14.12 13.86
N ALA A 579 -0.39 14.33 14.35
CA ALA A 579 0.40 13.27 14.95
C ALA A 579 -0.39 12.62 16.11
N ALA A 580 -0.28 11.30 16.25
CA ALA A 580 -0.75 10.64 17.44
C ALA A 580 0.19 11.08 18.58
N PHE A 581 -0.33 11.85 19.54
CA PHE A 581 0.43 12.13 20.76
C PHE A 581 0.07 11.08 21.83
N ASN A 582 1.08 10.58 22.52
CA ASN A 582 0.91 9.59 23.57
C ASN A 582 0.78 10.26 24.95
N ASN A 583 1.21 11.50 25.08
CA ASN A 583 1.12 12.27 26.31
C ASN A 583 0.83 13.75 26.02
N LYS A 584 0.40 14.48 27.03
CA LYS A 584 0.02 15.89 26.94
C LYS A 584 1.17 16.80 26.45
N ARG A 585 2.43 16.45 26.73
CA ARG A 585 3.61 17.25 26.35
C ARG A 585 3.90 17.19 24.86
N ASP A 586 3.50 16.09 24.19
CA ASP A 586 3.71 15.88 22.76
C ASP A 586 2.67 16.62 21.90
N TYR A 587 1.67 17.23 22.54
CA TYR A 587 0.63 17.97 21.84
C TYR A 587 1.08 19.40 21.56
N CYS A 588 1.43 19.67 20.29
CA CYS A 588 1.74 21.01 19.81
C CYS A 588 0.51 21.59 19.08
N PHE A 589 0.15 22.82 19.42
CA PHE A 589 -0.78 23.62 18.63
C PHE A 589 -0.03 24.14 17.39
N ASN A 590 -0.30 23.58 16.21
CA ASN A 590 0.14 24.14 14.93
C ASN A 590 -0.94 25.05 14.35
#